data_416fa417c005eea933a7ff2a2741ccda
#
_entry.id   416fa417c005eea933a7ff2a2741ccda
#
_cell.length_a   1.000
_cell.length_b   1.000
_cell.length_c   1.000
_cell.angle_alpha   90.00
_cell.angle_beta   90.00
_cell.angle_gamma   90.00
#
_symmetry.space_group_name_H-M   'P 1'
#
loop_
_entity.id
_entity.type
_entity.pdbx_description
1 polymer ?
#
loop_
_entity_poly.entity_id
_entity_poly.type
_entity_poly.pdbx_seq_one_letter_code
_entity_poly.pdbx_strand_id
1 'polypeptide(L)'
;MAKVTIRYWAAAKEAAGVPEESVDAVPLRDALDAAIASRRPDTRLATVIARSSFLVNADPAGRVAKESIVLDEGAVIEVLPPFAGG
;
A
#
# COMPACT_ATOMS: atom_id res chain seq x y z
N MET A 1 -8.57 -9.33 -12.71
CA MET A 1 -7.79 -8.65 -11.66
C MET A 1 -6.43 -8.27 -12.22
N ALA A 2 -5.86 -7.20 -11.72
CA ALA A 2 -4.54 -6.75 -12.14
C ALA A 2 -3.48 -7.22 -11.15
N LYS A 3 -2.32 -7.61 -11.64
CA LYS A 3 -1.17 -7.92 -10.79
C LYS A 3 -0.40 -6.64 -10.58
N VAL A 4 -0.29 -6.22 -9.32
CA VAL A 4 0.35 -4.96 -8.95
C VAL A 4 1.44 -5.21 -7.92
N THR A 5 2.39 -4.28 -7.84
CA THR A 5 3.47 -4.34 -6.85
C THR A 5 3.22 -3.26 -5.80
N ILE A 6 3.34 -3.63 -4.53
CA ILE A 6 3.28 -2.67 -3.43
C ILE A 6 4.70 -2.54 -2.88
N ARG A 7 5.22 -1.33 -2.87
CA ARG A 7 6.54 -1.03 -2.30
C ARG A 7 6.35 -0.31 -0.99
N TYR A 8 7.05 -0.78 0.02
CA TYR A 8 6.93 -0.25 1.38
C TYR A 8 8.18 0.56 1.73
N TRP A 9 7.97 1.72 2.35
CA TRP A 9 9.06 2.58 2.77
C TRP A 9 9.03 2.77 4.28
N ALA A 10 10.20 2.98 4.88
CA ALA A 10 10.35 3.32 6.31
C ALA A 10 9.53 2.40 7.23
N ALA A 11 8.66 2.96 8.07
CA ALA A 11 7.87 2.19 9.02
C ALA A 11 6.96 1.16 8.35
N ALA A 12 6.51 1.43 7.12
CA ALA A 12 5.71 0.46 6.39
C ALA A 12 6.54 -0.76 6.00
N LYS A 13 7.79 -0.55 5.61
CA LYS A 13 8.69 -1.65 5.29
C LYS A 13 8.97 -2.51 6.51
N GLU A 14 9.17 -1.90 7.67
CA GLU A 14 9.36 -2.63 8.90
C GLU A 14 8.12 -3.42 9.28
N ALA A 15 6.95 -2.82 9.16
CA ALA A 15 5.70 -3.49 9.50
C ALA A 15 5.37 -4.64 8.54
N ALA A 16 5.67 -4.47 7.26
CA ALA A 16 5.41 -5.49 6.25
C ALA A 16 6.41 -6.65 6.33
N GLY A 17 7.63 -6.36 6.75
CA GLY A 17 8.69 -7.36 6.81
C GLY A 17 9.39 -7.61 5.48
N VAL A 18 8.97 -6.94 4.42
CA VAL A 18 9.56 -7.04 3.08
C VAL A 18 9.57 -5.65 2.45
N PRO A 19 10.52 -5.38 1.53
CA PRO A 19 10.55 -4.08 0.86
C PRO A 19 9.45 -3.91 -0.17
N GLU A 20 8.99 -4.99 -0.76
CA GLU A 20 7.89 -4.96 -1.73
C GLU A 20 7.27 -6.33 -1.87
N GLU A 21 6.07 -6.38 -2.42
CA GLU A 21 5.38 -7.63 -2.73
C GLU A 21 4.36 -7.42 -3.82
N SER A 22 3.92 -8.51 -4.44
CA SER A 22 2.91 -8.47 -5.49
C SER A 22 1.57 -8.95 -4.95
N VAL A 23 0.50 -8.31 -5.39
CA VAL A 23 -0.87 -8.74 -5.08
C VAL A 23 -1.71 -8.64 -6.33
N ASP A 24 -2.82 -9.37 -6.37
CA ASP A 24 -3.80 -9.28 -7.45
C ASP A 24 -4.98 -8.48 -6.94
N ALA A 25 -5.17 -7.31 -7.50
CA ALA A 25 -6.24 -6.43 -7.02
C ALA A 25 -6.54 -5.32 -8.00
N VAL A 26 -7.76 -4.80 -7.90
CA VAL A 26 -8.28 -3.67 -8.63
C VAL A 26 -9.26 -2.95 -7.82
N PRO A 27 -9.52 -2.24 -7.01
CA PRO A 27 -8.94 -0.91 -6.84
C PRO A 27 -7.80 -0.89 -5.82
N LEU A 28 -7.26 0.28 -5.61
CA LEU A 28 -6.18 0.46 -4.64
C LEU A 28 -6.55 -0.06 -3.25
N ARG A 29 -7.80 0.16 -2.83
CA ARG A 29 -8.26 -0.31 -1.51
C ARG A 29 -8.06 -1.82 -1.37
N ASP A 30 -8.43 -2.58 -2.40
CA ASP A 30 -8.34 -4.04 -2.35
C ASP A 30 -6.89 -4.50 -2.28
N ALA A 31 -5.98 -3.80 -2.96
CA ALA A 31 -4.56 -4.13 -2.90
C ALA A 31 -4.02 -3.97 -1.48
N LEU A 32 -4.36 -2.85 -0.83
CA LEU A 32 -3.93 -2.59 0.53
C LEU A 32 -4.55 -3.58 1.51
N ASP A 33 -5.84 -3.89 1.34
CA ASP A 33 -6.53 -4.86 2.19
C ASP A 33 -5.94 -6.26 2.03
N ALA A 34 -5.57 -6.64 0.80
CA ALA A 34 -4.93 -7.93 0.55
C ALA A 34 -3.59 -8.02 1.27
N ALA A 35 -2.81 -6.97 1.25
CA ALA A 35 -1.52 -6.93 1.94
C ALA A 35 -1.70 -7.09 3.45
N ILE A 36 -2.70 -6.41 4.01
CA ILE A 36 -2.99 -6.51 5.44
C ILE A 36 -3.47 -7.92 5.78
N ALA A 37 -4.38 -8.46 4.97
CA ALA A 37 -4.99 -9.78 5.23
C ALA A 37 -3.99 -10.92 5.14
N SER A 38 -2.90 -10.74 4.40
CA SER A 38 -1.88 -11.79 4.26
C SER A 38 -0.97 -11.90 5.49
N ARG A 39 -1.17 -11.04 6.48
CA ARG A 39 -0.33 -10.97 7.66
C ARG A 39 -1.12 -11.30 8.92
N ARG A 40 -0.39 -11.53 10.03
CA ARG A 40 -1.01 -11.81 11.32
C ARG A 40 -1.73 -10.57 11.85
N PRO A 41 -2.81 -10.74 12.61
CA PRO A 41 -3.59 -9.59 13.13
C PRO A 41 -2.78 -8.62 13.99
N ASP A 42 -1.69 -9.08 14.62
CA ASP A 42 -0.84 -8.24 15.47
C ASP A 42 0.19 -7.43 14.68
N THR A 43 0.22 -7.58 13.37
CA THR A 43 1.12 -6.80 12.51
C THR A 43 0.67 -5.34 12.48
N ARG A 44 1.63 -4.44 12.55
CA ARG A 44 1.35 -3.00 12.55
C ARG A 44 1.00 -2.42 11.19
N LEU A 45 1.04 -3.24 10.15
CA LEU A 45 0.90 -2.72 8.79
C LEU A 45 -0.40 -1.95 8.58
N ALA A 46 -1.53 -2.43 9.10
CA ALA A 46 -2.80 -1.73 8.96
C ALA A 46 -2.74 -0.33 9.57
N THR A 47 -2.13 -0.21 10.74
CA THR A 47 -1.99 1.08 11.43
C THR A 47 -1.10 2.04 10.63
N VAL A 48 0.01 1.52 10.10
CA VAL A 48 0.93 2.34 9.31
C VAL A 48 0.26 2.78 8.01
N ILE A 49 -0.41 1.87 7.31
CA ILE A 49 -1.11 2.19 6.08
C ILE A 49 -2.17 3.28 6.30
N ALA A 50 -2.88 3.23 7.43
CA ALA A 50 -3.91 4.22 7.73
C ALA A 50 -3.37 5.65 7.82
N ARG A 51 -2.07 5.81 8.09
CA ARG A 51 -1.42 7.12 8.21
C ARG A 51 -0.57 7.48 7.02
N SER A 52 -0.45 6.58 6.05
CA SER A 52 0.46 6.76 4.94
C SER A 52 -0.16 7.53 3.78
N SER A 53 0.70 8.14 2.99
CA SER A 53 0.35 8.64 1.67
C SER A 53 0.69 7.57 0.65
N PHE A 54 0.15 7.69 -0.55
CA PHE A 54 0.36 6.67 -1.58
C PHE A 54 0.72 7.31 -2.90
N LEU A 55 1.65 6.68 -3.61
CA LEU A 55 1.89 6.96 -5.01
C LEU A 55 1.41 5.76 -5.81
N VAL A 56 0.78 6.03 -6.94
CA VAL A 56 0.38 5.00 -7.90
C VAL A 56 1.08 5.34 -9.20
N ASN A 57 2.01 4.49 -9.63
CA ASN A 57 2.86 4.75 -10.79
C ASN A 57 3.54 6.12 -10.69
N ALA A 58 4.06 6.42 -9.51
CA ALA A 58 4.77 7.66 -9.17
C ALA A 58 3.88 8.91 -9.07
N ASP A 59 2.56 8.78 -9.26
CA ASP A 59 1.64 9.90 -9.12
C ASP A 59 0.95 9.86 -7.75
N PRO A 60 0.89 10.99 -7.02
CA PRO A 60 0.22 11.02 -5.73
C PRO A 60 -1.26 10.67 -5.84
N ALA A 61 -1.73 9.78 -4.96
CA ALA A 61 -3.15 9.44 -4.91
C ALA A 61 -3.99 10.59 -4.35
N GLY A 62 -3.37 11.43 -3.53
CA GLY A 62 -4.05 12.59 -2.96
C GLY A 62 -5.22 12.20 -2.08
N ARG A 63 -6.32 12.94 -2.21
CA ARG A 63 -7.51 12.73 -1.41
C ARG A 63 -8.58 11.88 -2.10
N VAL A 64 -8.26 11.33 -3.24
CA VAL A 64 -9.20 10.47 -3.96
C VAL A 64 -9.44 9.21 -3.12
N ALA A 65 -10.70 8.81 -3.02
CA ALA A 65 -11.04 7.61 -2.27
C ALA A 65 -10.36 6.40 -2.90
N LYS A 66 -9.75 5.55 -2.06
CA LYS A 66 -8.99 4.40 -2.55
C LYS A 66 -9.84 3.42 -3.35
N GLU A 67 -11.13 3.37 -3.05
CA GLU A 67 -12.08 2.54 -3.79
C GLU A 67 -12.26 3.00 -5.22
N SER A 68 -11.95 4.27 -5.51
CA SER A 68 -12.10 4.86 -6.84
C SER A 68 -10.85 4.79 -7.69
N ILE A 69 -9.71 4.38 -7.11
CA ILE A 69 -8.45 4.30 -7.84
C ILE A 69 -8.31 2.90 -8.44
N VAL A 70 -8.49 2.82 -9.75
CA VAL A 70 -8.38 1.55 -10.47
C VAL A 70 -6.94 1.32 -10.89
N LEU A 71 -6.44 0.12 -10.61
CA LEU A 71 -5.06 -0.26 -10.89
C LEU A 71 -5.00 -1.09 -12.16
N ASP A 72 -4.06 -0.73 -13.04
CA ASP A 72 -3.80 -1.50 -14.25
C ASP A 72 -2.76 -2.58 -13.98
N GLU A 73 -2.70 -3.55 -14.87
CA GLU A 73 -1.68 -4.59 -14.79
C GLU A 73 -0.28 -3.95 -14.74
N GLY A 74 0.52 -4.40 -13.79
CA GLY A 74 1.88 -3.88 -13.62
C GLY A 74 1.98 -2.58 -12.84
N ALA A 75 0.88 -2.06 -12.30
CA ALA A 75 0.93 -0.84 -11.49
C ALA A 75 1.85 -1.01 -10.29
N VAL A 76 2.50 0.08 -9.88
CA VAL A 76 3.36 0.13 -8.70
C VAL A 76 2.75 1.09 -7.69
N ILE A 77 2.45 0.58 -6.51
CA ILE A 77 1.94 1.38 -5.40
C ILE A 77 3.09 1.59 -4.42
N GLU A 78 3.31 2.81 -4.00
CA GLU A 78 4.30 3.10 -2.97
C GLU A 78 3.59 3.57 -1.71
N VAL A 79 3.89 2.93 -0.59
CA VAL A 79 3.33 3.28 0.71
C VAL A 79 4.32 4.15 1.44
N LEU A 80 3.96 5.41 1.67
CA LEU A 80 4.84 6.44 2.23
C LEU A 80 4.31 6.88 3.60
N PRO A 81 4.80 6.28 4.68
CA PRO A 81 4.38 6.72 6.02
C PRO A 81 4.86 8.13 6.31
N PRO A 82 4.23 8.84 7.26
CA PRO A 82 4.77 10.12 7.69
C PRO A 82 6.14 9.89 8.33
N PHE A 83 7.04 10.86 8.18
CA PHE A 83 8.36 10.73 8.79
C PHE A 83 8.26 10.76 10.30
N ALA A 84 9.10 9.94 10.94
CA ALA A 84 9.13 9.87 12.38
C ALA A 84 9.49 11.25 12.96
N GLY A 85 8.81 11.62 14.00
CA GLY A 85 9.01 12.93 14.61
C GLY A 85 8.34 14.05 13.86
N GLY A 86 7.83 13.74 12.72
CA GLY A 86 7.06 14.68 11.97
C GLY A 86 5.61 14.60 12.38
#